data_143f4f02e802cb0517125a2442f039bc
#
_entry.id   143f4f02e802cb0517125a2442f039bc
#
_cell.length_a   1.000
_cell.length_b   1.000
_cell.length_c   1.000
_cell.angle_alpha   90.00
_cell.angle_beta   90.00
_cell.angle_gamma   90.00
#
_symmetry.space_group_name_H-M   'P 1'
#
loop_
_entity.id
_entity.type
_entity.pdbx_description
1 polymer ?
#
loop_
_entity_poly.entity_id
_entity_poly.type
_entity_poly.pdbx_seq_one_letter_code
_entity_poly.pdbx_strand_id
1 'polypeptide(L)'
;MSRSSKTLLVDPSSGTQIESTARSVRQRAVTDVRRALVLAAARSAFLELGLEGASLREIAKRAGYTPGAIYSYFSSKEEVYGALLGESLERLNAFVDAAQPASDRRPAPGDAEAARLRLAQRMLRAKATAFFEFYRESPRDLDLGFYLFHGMQPRGLTPALNEQLNARLRDALAPTQQALASLGLDSSEAQAEVTALFAHTVGLLLLSHTGRIRMFRQESQALFDRYLDALIARSCTQAPRTPRPLTPAQ
;
A
#
# COMPACT_ATOMS: atom_id res chain seq x y z
N MET A 1 -36.89 59.11 -23.07
CA MET A 1 -36.60 57.64 -22.87
C MET A 1 -35.11 57.42 -23.08
N SER A 2 -34.34 57.50 -21.98
CA SER A 2 -32.90 57.41 -21.99
C SER A 2 -32.49 55.98 -21.60
N ARG A 3 -31.80 55.25 -22.50
CA ARG A 3 -31.24 53.91 -22.23
C ARG A 3 -29.82 54.09 -21.71
N SER A 4 -29.61 53.81 -20.41
CA SER A 4 -28.32 53.77 -19.78
C SER A 4 -27.61 52.45 -20.12
N SER A 5 -26.57 52.52 -20.93
CA SER A 5 -25.66 51.39 -21.21
C SER A 5 -24.71 51.24 -20.04
N LYS A 6 -24.85 50.10 -19.32
CA LYS A 6 -23.96 49.74 -18.21
C LYS A 6 -22.75 49.00 -18.82
N THR A 7 -21.65 49.72 -18.98
CA THR A 7 -20.35 49.14 -19.37
C THR A 7 -19.83 48.32 -18.20
N LEU A 8 -19.75 46.98 -18.38
CA LEU A 8 -19.08 46.04 -17.47
C LEU A 8 -17.57 46.32 -17.57
N LEU A 9 -16.99 46.93 -16.57
CA LEU A 9 -15.55 47.01 -16.39
C LEU A 9 -15.04 45.63 -16.02
N VAL A 10 -14.35 44.96 -16.96
CA VAL A 10 -13.60 43.75 -16.70
C VAL A 10 -12.33 44.14 -15.95
N ASP A 11 -12.18 43.64 -14.73
CA ASP A 11 -11.02 43.90 -13.87
C ASP A 11 -9.77 43.23 -14.49
N PRO A 12 -8.73 44.00 -14.86
CA PRO A 12 -7.53 43.48 -15.49
C PRO A 12 -6.67 42.58 -14.58
N SER A 13 -6.93 42.55 -13.27
CA SER A 13 -6.18 41.72 -12.31
C SER A 13 -6.53 40.25 -12.39
N SER A 14 -7.71 39.86 -12.91
CA SER A 14 -8.14 38.46 -13.05
C SER A 14 -7.37 37.70 -14.13
N GLY A 15 -6.95 38.38 -15.21
CA GLY A 15 -6.17 37.74 -16.30
C GLY A 15 -4.78 37.31 -15.87
N THR A 16 -4.09 38.14 -15.09
CA THR A 16 -2.71 37.90 -14.65
C THR A 16 -2.64 36.74 -13.63
N GLN A 17 -3.65 36.57 -12.78
CA GLN A 17 -3.72 35.42 -11.84
C GLN A 17 -3.97 34.12 -12.57
N ILE A 18 -4.82 34.05 -13.58
CA ILE A 18 -5.12 32.86 -14.36
C ILE A 18 -3.87 32.42 -15.15
N GLU A 19 -3.15 33.35 -15.77
CA GLU A 19 -1.92 33.05 -16.52
C GLU A 19 -0.79 32.58 -15.62
N SER A 20 -0.61 33.15 -14.43
CA SER A 20 0.38 32.72 -13.44
C SER A 20 0.07 31.31 -12.93
N THR A 21 -1.20 31.01 -12.68
CA THR A 21 -1.66 29.68 -12.25
C THR A 21 -1.45 28.63 -13.36
N ALA A 22 -1.81 28.94 -14.61
CA ALA A 22 -1.60 28.04 -15.75
C ALA A 22 -0.12 27.78 -16.03
N ARG A 23 0.75 28.78 -15.83
CA ARG A 23 2.21 28.63 -15.96
C ARG A 23 2.79 27.74 -14.85
N SER A 24 2.34 27.93 -13.61
CA SER A 24 2.77 27.12 -12.48
C SER A 24 2.33 25.65 -12.61
N VAL A 25 1.12 25.40 -13.09
CA VAL A 25 0.60 24.04 -13.37
C VAL A 25 1.43 23.36 -14.46
N ARG A 26 1.71 24.05 -15.58
CA ARG A 26 2.57 23.51 -16.64
C ARG A 26 3.98 23.21 -16.14
N GLN A 27 4.57 24.08 -15.35
CA GLN A 27 5.90 23.90 -14.77
C GLN A 27 5.95 22.67 -13.84
N ARG A 28 4.93 22.49 -12.99
CA ARG A 28 4.80 21.32 -12.14
C ARG A 28 4.68 20.04 -12.96
N ALA A 29 3.81 20.02 -13.97
CA ALA A 29 3.64 18.84 -14.83
C ALA A 29 4.95 18.44 -15.52
N VAL A 30 5.75 19.39 -16.01
CA VAL A 30 7.08 19.11 -16.59
C VAL A 30 8.03 18.55 -15.55
N THR A 31 8.01 19.07 -14.32
CA THR A 31 8.84 18.59 -13.21
C THR A 31 8.46 17.17 -12.83
N ASP A 32 7.16 16.88 -12.76
CA ASP A 32 6.64 15.54 -12.41
C ASP A 32 7.01 14.49 -13.47
N VAL A 33 6.90 14.83 -14.76
CA VAL A 33 7.34 13.94 -15.83
C VAL A 33 8.84 13.65 -15.75
N ARG A 34 9.66 14.65 -15.52
CA ARG A 34 11.11 14.49 -15.36
C ARG A 34 11.45 13.64 -14.14
N ARG A 35 10.76 13.89 -13.03
CA ARG A 35 10.92 13.09 -11.81
C ARG A 35 10.56 11.61 -12.07
N ALA A 36 9.48 11.35 -12.78
CA ALA A 36 9.07 9.99 -13.16
C ALA A 36 10.12 9.27 -14.03
N LEU A 37 10.74 9.98 -14.98
CA LEU A 37 11.84 9.42 -15.79
C LEU A 37 13.06 9.05 -14.94
N VAL A 38 13.42 9.89 -13.96
CA VAL A 38 14.50 9.59 -13.01
C VAL A 38 14.16 8.36 -12.17
N LEU A 39 12.92 8.26 -11.66
CA LEU A 39 12.48 7.11 -10.88
C LEU A 39 12.45 5.81 -11.70
N ALA A 40 12.05 5.86 -12.97
CA ALA A 40 12.10 4.71 -13.87
C ALA A 40 13.53 4.23 -14.11
N ALA A 41 14.46 5.16 -14.36
CA ALA A 41 15.90 4.86 -14.51
C ALA A 41 16.50 4.30 -13.21
N ALA A 42 16.11 4.85 -12.06
CA ALA A 42 16.55 4.37 -10.75
C ALA A 42 16.06 2.96 -10.47
N ARG A 43 14.80 2.66 -10.78
CA ARG A 43 14.25 1.30 -10.66
C ARG A 43 15.08 0.28 -11.44
N SER A 44 15.43 0.59 -12.70
CA SER A 44 16.32 -0.25 -13.51
C SER A 44 17.71 -0.39 -12.89
N ALA A 45 18.30 0.71 -12.41
CA ALA A 45 19.64 0.69 -11.81
C ALA A 45 19.65 -0.15 -10.52
N PHE A 46 18.65 -0.01 -9.65
CA PHE A 46 18.57 -0.78 -8.41
C PHE A 46 18.32 -2.28 -8.65
N LEU A 47 17.55 -2.63 -9.67
CA LEU A 47 17.34 -4.02 -10.04
C LEU A 47 18.61 -4.72 -10.55
N GLU A 48 19.44 -4.01 -11.32
CA GLU A 48 20.64 -4.59 -11.90
C GLU A 48 21.85 -4.56 -10.96
N LEU A 49 22.04 -3.44 -10.27
CA LEU A 49 23.24 -3.15 -9.50
C LEU A 49 23.04 -3.25 -7.99
N GLY A 50 21.79 -3.39 -7.56
CA GLY A 50 21.40 -3.23 -6.17
C GLY A 50 21.47 -1.79 -5.68
N LEU A 51 20.96 -1.56 -4.47
CA LEU A 51 20.98 -0.23 -3.86
C LEU A 51 22.42 0.26 -3.61
N GLU A 52 23.32 -0.62 -3.19
CA GLU A 52 24.71 -0.28 -2.90
C GLU A 52 25.53 0.00 -4.18
N GLY A 53 25.31 -0.79 -5.24
CA GLY A 53 26.02 -0.63 -6.52
C GLY A 53 25.52 0.53 -7.39
N ALA A 54 24.29 0.99 -7.18
CA ALA A 54 23.75 2.13 -7.89
C ALA A 54 24.24 3.46 -7.33
N SER A 55 24.47 4.44 -8.22
CA SER A 55 24.80 5.82 -7.85
C SER A 55 23.90 6.81 -8.56
N LEU A 56 23.77 8.03 -8.02
CA LEU A 56 23.02 9.10 -8.70
C LEU A 56 23.58 9.41 -10.10
N ARG A 57 24.90 9.23 -10.31
CA ARG A 57 25.52 9.38 -11.64
C ARG A 57 25.04 8.33 -12.63
N GLU A 58 24.96 7.08 -12.19
CA GLU A 58 24.45 5.98 -13.02
C GLU A 58 22.96 6.18 -13.34
N ILE A 59 22.17 6.58 -12.35
CA ILE A 59 20.75 6.91 -12.53
C ILE A 59 20.58 8.06 -13.54
N ALA A 60 21.42 9.13 -13.41
CA ALA A 60 21.43 10.25 -14.34
C ALA A 60 21.68 9.80 -15.78
N LYS A 61 22.74 9.00 -15.97
CA LYS A 61 23.12 8.47 -17.27
C LYS A 61 21.96 7.67 -17.92
N ARG A 62 21.31 6.80 -17.15
CA ARG A 62 20.15 6.00 -17.61
C ARG A 62 18.93 6.85 -17.91
N ALA A 63 18.71 7.91 -17.14
CA ALA A 63 17.61 8.85 -17.37
C ALA A 63 17.85 9.85 -18.51
N GLY A 64 19.05 9.87 -19.10
CA GLY A 64 19.43 10.84 -20.13
C GLY A 64 19.68 12.25 -19.58
N TYR A 65 20.04 12.38 -18.30
CA TYR A 65 20.31 13.64 -17.61
C TYR A 65 21.80 13.76 -17.22
N THR A 66 22.23 15.01 -17.05
CA THR A 66 23.52 15.27 -16.40
C THR A 66 23.42 14.99 -14.90
N PRO A 67 24.51 14.58 -14.22
CA PRO A 67 24.50 14.38 -12.78
C PRO A 67 24.00 15.60 -12.00
N GLY A 68 24.37 16.83 -12.45
CA GLY A 68 23.90 18.06 -11.82
C GLY A 68 22.39 18.27 -11.89
N ALA A 69 21.76 17.82 -12.98
CA ALA A 69 20.31 17.94 -13.13
C ALA A 69 19.54 17.02 -12.17
N ILE A 70 20.07 15.86 -11.80
CA ILE A 70 19.42 14.96 -10.84
C ILE A 70 19.41 15.55 -9.44
N TYR A 71 20.47 16.24 -9.02
CA TYR A 71 20.53 16.85 -7.69
C TYR A 71 19.45 17.92 -7.45
N SER A 72 18.82 18.46 -8.51
CA SER A 72 17.65 19.32 -8.37
C SER A 72 16.35 18.57 -8.01
N TYR A 73 16.32 17.25 -8.14
CA TYR A 73 15.17 16.40 -7.84
C TYR A 73 15.38 15.54 -6.59
N PHE A 74 16.61 15.05 -6.39
CA PHE A 74 16.96 14.13 -5.31
C PHE A 74 18.35 14.45 -4.78
N SER A 75 18.47 14.62 -3.47
CA SER A 75 19.75 14.93 -2.82
C SER A 75 20.64 13.70 -2.65
N SER A 76 20.04 12.50 -2.62
CA SER A 76 20.76 11.24 -2.41
C SER A 76 20.08 10.06 -3.12
N LYS A 77 20.79 8.94 -3.29
CA LYS A 77 20.23 7.70 -3.82
C LYS A 77 19.18 7.09 -2.88
N GLU A 78 19.34 7.31 -1.59
CA GLU A 78 18.42 6.85 -0.55
C GLU A 78 17.09 7.61 -0.64
N GLU A 79 17.10 8.88 -0.99
CA GLU A 79 15.90 9.66 -1.27
C GLU A 79 15.17 9.16 -2.51
N VAL A 80 15.90 8.82 -3.58
CA VAL A 80 15.32 8.19 -4.78
C VAL A 80 14.69 6.84 -4.42
N TYR A 81 15.39 6.03 -3.63
CA TYR A 81 14.87 4.76 -3.15
C TYR A 81 13.59 4.94 -2.32
N GLY A 82 13.61 5.87 -1.36
CA GLY A 82 12.44 6.20 -0.55
C GLY A 82 11.23 6.66 -1.39
N ALA A 83 11.47 7.41 -2.47
CA ALA A 83 10.42 7.81 -3.40
C ALA A 83 9.84 6.60 -4.16
N LEU A 84 10.68 5.68 -4.64
CA LEU A 84 10.24 4.45 -5.32
C LEU A 84 9.43 3.54 -4.39
N LEU A 85 9.89 3.37 -3.15
CA LEU A 85 9.17 2.58 -2.15
C LEU A 85 7.85 3.27 -1.78
N GLY A 86 7.85 4.60 -1.68
CA GLY A 86 6.64 5.39 -1.48
C GLY A 86 5.57 5.14 -2.55
N GLU A 87 5.95 5.18 -3.84
CA GLU A 87 5.06 4.87 -4.96
C GLU A 87 4.55 3.41 -4.90
N SER A 88 5.41 2.47 -4.54
CA SER A 88 5.03 1.06 -4.38
C SER A 88 3.99 0.89 -3.28
N LEU A 89 4.19 1.51 -2.13
CA LEU A 89 3.26 1.45 -0.99
C LEU A 89 1.94 2.17 -1.29
N GLU A 90 1.95 3.25 -2.08
CA GLU A 90 0.73 3.91 -2.55
C GLU A 90 -0.10 2.99 -3.44
N ARG A 91 0.54 2.27 -4.37
CA ARG A 91 -0.14 1.26 -5.20
C ARG A 91 -0.68 0.09 -4.36
N LEU A 92 0.10 -0.38 -3.39
CA LEU A 92 -0.34 -1.41 -2.45
C LEU A 92 -1.59 -0.97 -1.69
N ASN A 93 -1.59 0.23 -1.11
CA ASN A 93 -2.74 0.78 -0.40
C ASN A 93 -3.97 0.84 -1.31
N ALA A 94 -3.83 1.42 -2.50
CA ALA A 94 -4.93 1.50 -3.47
C ALA A 94 -5.46 0.11 -3.87
N PHE A 95 -4.58 -0.88 -4.04
CA PHE A 95 -4.96 -2.24 -4.40
C PHE A 95 -5.71 -2.94 -3.26
N VAL A 96 -5.23 -2.82 -2.03
CA VAL A 96 -5.91 -3.35 -0.84
C VAL A 96 -7.25 -2.64 -0.61
N ASP A 97 -7.30 -1.31 -0.75
CA ASP A 97 -8.54 -0.55 -0.57
C ASP A 97 -9.62 -0.91 -1.59
N ALA A 98 -9.22 -1.14 -2.84
CA ALA A 98 -10.12 -1.55 -3.91
C ALA A 98 -10.68 -2.96 -3.73
N ALA A 99 -10.01 -3.83 -2.96
CA ALA A 99 -10.45 -5.20 -2.74
C ALA A 99 -11.76 -5.24 -1.95
N GLN A 100 -12.82 -5.72 -2.59
CA GLN A 100 -14.14 -5.85 -1.98
C GLN A 100 -14.46 -7.32 -1.70
N PRO A 101 -15.21 -7.61 -0.63
CA PRO A 101 -15.66 -8.97 -0.37
C PRO A 101 -16.62 -9.44 -1.47
N ALA A 102 -16.57 -10.72 -1.81
CA ALA A 102 -17.54 -11.31 -2.72
C ALA A 102 -18.97 -11.04 -2.25
N SER A 103 -19.86 -10.68 -3.19
CA SER A 103 -21.27 -10.44 -2.88
C SER A 103 -21.93 -11.68 -2.31
N ASP A 104 -22.66 -11.50 -1.21
CA ASP A 104 -23.48 -12.56 -0.65
C ASP A 104 -24.91 -12.50 -1.20
N ARG A 105 -25.55 -13.66 -1.28
CA ARG A 105 -27.01 -13.70 -1.35
C ARG A 105 -27.57 -12.98 -0.10
N ARG A 106 -28.59 -12.16 -0.32
CA ARG A 106 -29.25 -11.34 0.71
C ARG A 106 -29.43 -12.13 2.02
N PRO A 107 -28.93 -11.61 3.15
CA PRO A 107 -29.09 -12.30 4.43
C PRO A 107 -30.57 -12.49 4.75
N ALA A 108 -30.88 -13.62 5.38
CA ALA A 108 -32.24 -13.86 5.87
C ALA A 108 -32.62 -12.77 6.91
N PRO A 109 -33.87 -12.26 6.89
CA PRO A 109 -34.31 -11.28 7.88
C PRO A 109 -34.19 -11.87 9.30
N GLY A 110 -33.56 -11.13 10.21
CA GLY A 110 -33.56 -11.47 11.65
C GLY A 110 -32.22 -11.84 12.27
N ASP A 111 -31.13 -11.97 11.47
CA ASP A 111 -29.80 -12.37 11.99
C ASP A 111 -28.71 -11.34 11.66
N ALA A 112 -28.89 -10.12 12.17
CA ALA A 112 -27.99 -8.99 11.89
C ALA A 112 -26.56 -9.24 12.42
N GLU A 113 -26.40 -9.90 13.56
CA GLU A 113 -25.09 -10.19 14.15
C GLU A 113 -24.33 -11.23 13.33
N ALA A 114 -24.96 -12.33 12.95
CA ALA A 114 -24.32 -13.31 12.07
C ALA A 114 -24.01 -12.74 10.68
N ALA A 115 -24.84 -11.84 10.16
CA ALA A 115 -24.56 -11.13 8.90
C ALA A 115 -23.32 -10.22 9.03
N ARG A 116 -23.18 -9.51 10.14
CA ARG A 116 -22.01 -8.69 10.47
C ARG A 116 -20.74 -9.54 10.56
N LEU A 117 -20.77 -10.64 11.29
CA LEU A 117 -19.62 -11.55 11.43
C LEU A 117 -19.21 -12.15 10.07
N ARG A 118 -20.18 -12.61 9.27
CA ARG A 118 -19.90 -13.09 7.90
C ARG A 118 -19.27 -12.01 7.03
N LEU A 119 -19.73 -10.78 7.11
CA LEU A 119 -19.11 -9.66 6.38
C LEU A 119 -17.66 -9.42 6.84
N ALA A 120 -17.40 -9.42 8.16
CA ALA A 120 -16.05 -9.26 8.70
C ALA A 120 -15.10 -10.37 8.23
N GLN A 121 -15.54 -11.63 8.20
CA GLN A 121 -14.77 -12.75 7.67
C GLN A 121 -14.40 -12.56 6.20
N ARG A 122 -15.38 -12.15 5.38
CA ARG A 122 -15.14 -11.89 3.95
C ARG A 122 -14.24 -10.68 3.72
N MET A 123 -14.38 -9.63 4.52
CA MET A 123 -13.48 -8.47 4.49
C MET A 123 -12.07 -8.87 4.85
N LEU A 124 -11.88 -9.64 5.93
CA LEU A 124 -10.57 -10.17 6.31
C LEU A 124 -9.94 -10.97 5.15
N ARG A 125 -10.69 -11.87 4.54
CA ARG A 125 -10.22 -12.64 3.40
C ARG A 125 -9.84 -11.73 2.23
N ALA A 126 -10.73 -10.82 1.81
CA ALA A 126 -10.50 -9.95 0.65
C ALA A 126 -9.25 -9.08 0.83
N LYS A 127 -9.11 -8.43 2.00
CA LYS A 127 -8.00 -7.52 2.29
C LYS A 127 -6.65 -8.26 2.43
N ALA A 128 -6.64 -9.38 3.15
CA ALA A 128 -5.45 -10.20 3.32
C ALA A 128 -4.98 -10.82 1.98
N THR A 129 -5.92 -11.33 1.18
CA THR A 129 -5.62 -11.88 -0.14
C THR A 129 -5.09 -10.79 -1.08
N ALA A 130 -5.68 -9.61 -1.09
CA ALA A 130 -5.18 -8.51 -1.91
C ALA A 130 -3.73 -8.13 -1.56
N PHE A 131 -3.41 -8.05 -0.26
CA PHE A 131 -2.03 -7.80 0.17
C PHE A 131 -1.06 -8.88 -0.33
N PHE A 132 -1.42 -10.16 -0.21
CA PHE A 132 -0.63 -11.28 -0.69
C PHE A 132 -0.46 -11.24 -2.22
N GLU A 133 -1.54 -11.03 -2.98
CA GLU A 133 -1.53 -11.02 -4.44
C GLU A 133 -0.73 -9.86 -5.01
N PHE A 134 -0.80 -8.68 -4.43
CA PHE A 134 -0.01 -7.54 -4.86
C PHE A 134 1.48 -7.89 -4.94
N TYR A 135 2.04 -8.47 -3.90
CA TYR A 135 3.44 -8.83 -3.87
C TYR A 135 3.76 -10.12 -4.63
N ARG A 136 2.80 -11.03 -4.74
CA ARG A 136 2.95 -12.25 -5.56
C ARG A 136 3.08 -11.91 -7.04
N GLU A 137 2.30 -10.94 -7.51
CA GLU A 137 2.31 -10.50 -8.91
C GLU A 137 3.43 -9.51 -9.22
N SER A 138 3.95 -8.85 -8.19
CA SER A 138 5.00 -7.84 -8.30
C SER A 138 6.24 -8.19 -7.45
N PRO A 139 7.04 -9.20 -7.85
CA PRO A 139 8.25 -9.59 -7.10
C PRO A 139 9.23 -8.43 -6.89
N ARG A 140 9.25 -7.47 -7.83
CA ARG A 140 10.09 -6.28 -7.76
C ARG A 140 9.67 -5.32 -6.64
N ASP A 141 8.37 -5.22 -6.38
CA ASP A 141 7.86 -4.41 -5.26
C ASP A 141 8.13 -5.11 -3.92
N LEU A 142 8.10 -6.45 -3.89
CA LEU A 142 8.52 -7.22 -2.72
C LEU A 142 10.00 -7.01 -2.42
N ASP A 143 10.88 -7.13 -3.43
CA ASP A 143 12.31 -6.89 -3.28
C ASP A 143 12.60 -5.47 -2.80
N LEU A 144 11.95 -4.48 -3.42
CA LEU A 144 12.06 -3.08 -3.05
C LEU A 144 11.62 -2.85 -1.58
N GLY A 145 10.53 -3.49 -1.14
CA GLY A 145 9.96 -3.28 0.19
C GLY A 145 10.73 -3.94 1.33
N PHE A 146 11.40 -5.06 1.04
CA PHE A 146 11.99 -5.93 2.08
C PHE A 146 13.50 -6.13 1.96
N TYR A 147 14.19 -5.46 1.03
CA TYR A 147 15.65 -5.54 0.84
C TYR A 147 16.22 -6.96 0.74
N LEU A 148 15.47 -7.87 0.10
CA LEU A 148 15.74 -9.30 0.14
C LEU A 148 17.13 -9.69 -0.37
N PHE A 149 17.72 -8.87 -1.26
CA PHE A 149 19.01 -9.18 -1.89
C PHE A 149 20.20 -8.37 -1.34
N HIS A 150 19.99 -7.34 -0.53
CA HIS A 150 21.03 -6.38 -0.14
C HIS A 150 21.16 -6.14 1.35
N GLY A 151 20.60 -7.02 2.18
CA GLY A 151 20.71 -6.94 3.64
C GLY A 151 19.47 -6.36 4.32
N MET A 152 19.34 -6.64 5.61
CA MET A 152 18.09 -6.46 6.38
C MET A 152 17.83 -5.03 6.87
N GLN A 153 18.65 -4.05 6.49
CA GLN A 153 18.42 -2.65 6.89
C GLN A 153 18.73 -1.68 5.74
N PRO A 154 17.81 -0.76 5.42
CA PRO A 154 18.08 0.34 4.51
C PRO A 154 19.11 1.27 5.17
N ARG A 155 20.33 1.22 4.70
CA ARG A 155 21.35 2.18 5.12
C ARG A 155 21.07 3.51 4.43
N GLY A 156 21.09 4.60 5.21
CA GLY A 156 21.02 5.96 4.69
C GLY A 156 19.61 6.56 4.58
N LEU A 157 18.53 5.84 4.90
CA LEU A 157 17.22 6.46 5.06
C LEU A 157 17.23 7.34 6.31
N THR A 158 16.72 8.58 6.18
CA THR A 158 16.51 9.42 7.35
C THR A 158 15.43 8.82 8.25
N PRO A 159 15.49 9.02 9.58
CA PRO A 159 14.44 8.53 10.50
C PRO A 159 13.04 8.99 10.09
N ALA A 160 12.89 10.23 9.61
CA ALA A 160 11.62 10.78 9.15
C ALA A 160 11.09 10.04 7.92
N LEU A 161 11.94 9.78 6.92
CA LEU A 161 11.55 9.06 5.71
C LEU A 161 11.19 7.60 6.03
N ASN A 162 11.99 6.94 6.90
CA ASN A 162 11.71 5.59 7.33
C ASN A 162 10.36 5.49 8.06
N GLU A 163 10.05 6.45 8.94
CA GLU A 163 8.75 6.49 9.63
C GLU A 163 7.59 6.73 8.67
N GLN A 164 7.73 7.60 7.68
CA GLN A 164 6.73 7.79 6.62
C GLN A 164 6.43 6.49 5.86
N LEU A 165 7.47 5.76 5.48
CA LEU A 165 7.32 4.50 4.74
C LEU A 165 6.67 3.41 5.61
N ASN A 166 7.07 3.33 6.89
CA ASN A 166 6.46 2.41 7.84
C ASN A 166 4.98 2.76 8.11
N ALA A 167 4.62 4.04 8.17
CA ALA A 167 3.23 4.47 8.30
C ALA A 167 2.39 3.99 7.10
N ARG A 168 2.86 4.18 5.88
CA ARG A 168 2.16 3.71 4.67
C ARG A 168 1.99 2.18 4.62
N LEU A 169 2.98 1.43 5.11
CA LEU A 169 2.85 -0.03 5.22
C LEU A 169 1.81 -0.42 6.28
N ARG A 170 1.78 0.28 7.42
CA ARG A 170 0.73 0.09 8.43
C ARG A 170 -0.65 0.40 7.87
N ASP A 171 -0.79 1.46 7.07
CA ASP A 171 -2.05 1.83 6.42
C ASP A 171 -2.56 0.71 5.51
N ALA A 172 -1.68 0.05 4.74
CA ALA A 172 -2.04 -1.10 3.90
C ALA A 172 -2.53 -2.32 4.71
N LEU A 173 -2.07 -2.48 5.95
CA LEU A 173 -2.46 -3.58 6.86
C LEU A 173 -3.67 -3.22 7.73
N ALA A 174 -3.98 -1.94 7.89
CA ALA A 174 -5.07 -1.46 8.75
C ALA A 174 -6.46 -2.04 8.40
N PRO A 175 -6.86 -2.19 7.11
CA PRO A 175 -8.13 -2.81 6.77
C PRO A 175 -8.25 -4.28 7.24
N THR A 176 -7.14 -5.02 7.20
CA THR A 176 -7.06 -6.40 7.73
C THR A 176 -7.21 -6.41 9.24
N GLN A 177 -6.52 -5.51 9.95
CA GLN A 177 -6.65 -5.35 11.40
C GLN A 177 -8.07 -4.96 11.82
N GLN A 178 -8.71 -4.04 11.09
CA GLN A 178 -10.11 -3.64 11.34
C GLN A 178 -11.08 -4.80 11.16
N ALA A 179 -10.85 -5.65 10.16
CA ALA A 179 -11.67 -6.84 9.95
C ALA A 179 -11.53 -7.85 11.11
N LEU A 180 -10.31 -8.05 11.65
CA LEU A 180 -10.07 -8.86 12.85
C LEU A 180 -10.77 -8.28 14.08
N ALA A 181 -10.68 -6.98 14.31
CA ALA A 181 -11.41 -6.31 15.40
C ALA A 181 -12.93 -6.46 15.24
N SER A 182 -13.44 -6.44 14.00
CA SER A 182 -14.86 -6.66 13.72
C SER A 182 -15.31 -8.10 13.96
N LEU A 183 -14.38 -9.06 14.05
CA LEU A 183 -14.62 -10.44 14.50
C LEU A 183 -14.62 -10.58 16.04
N GLY A 184 -14.30 -9.53 16.78
CA GLY A 184 -14.35 -9.49 18.24
C GLY A 184 -13.00 -9.56 18.94
N LEU A 185 -11.88 -9.55 18.21
CA LEU A 185 -10.55 -9.45 18.80
C LEU A 185 -10.33 -8.06 19.39
N ASP A 186 -9.68 -7.99 20.54
CA ASP A 186 -9.24 -6.69 21.06
C ASP A 186 -8.12 -6.08 20.22
N SER A 187 -7.76 -4.83 20.50
CA SER A 187 -6.75 -4.10 19.69
C SER A 187 -5.38 -4.77 19.71
N SER A 188 -4.99 -5.36 20.84
CA SER A 188 -3.69 -6.05 20.99
C SER A 188 -3.67 -7.38 20.24
N GLU A 189 -4.74 -8.16 20.37
CA GLU A 189 -4.92 -9.42 19.67
C GLU A 189 -4.97 -9.21 18.16
N ALA A 190 -5.76 -8.23 17.69
CA ALA A 190 -5.84 -7.90 16.26
C ALA A 190 -4.49 -7.44 15.71
N GLN A 191 -3.72 -6.65 16.46
CA GLN A 191 -2.38 -6.24 16.11
C GLN A 191 -1.42 -7.43 16.02
N ALA A 192 -1.47 -8.35 16.98
CA ALA A 192 -0.64 -9.56 16.99
C ALA A 192 -0.94 -10.46 15.78
N GLU A 193 -2.24 -10.69 15.50
CA GLU A 193 -2.66 -11.53 14.38
C GLU A 193 -2.34 -10.92 13.02
N VAL A 194 -2.50 -9.62 12.84
CA VAL A 194 -2.11 -8.97 11.56
C VAL A 194 -0.60 -9.01 11.37
N THR A 195 0.18 -8.90 12.45
CA THR A 195 1.65 -9.02 12.38
C THR A 195 2.07 -10.43 12.02
N ALA A 196 1.43 -11.46 12.61
CA ALA A 196 1.69 -12.86 12.28
C ALA A 196 1.31 -13.20 10.83
N LEU A 197 0.17 -12.72 10.35
CA LEU A 197 -0.26 -12.87 8.96
C LEU A 197 0.72 -12.18 8.00
N PHE A 198 1.17 -10.99 8.32
CA PHE A 198 2.16 -10.25 7.54
C PHE A 198 3.48 -11.02 7.45
N ALA A 199 4.02 -11.50 8.58
CA ALA A 199 5.24 -12.31 8.59
C ALA A 199 5.11 -13.61 7.79
N HIS A 200 3.95 -14.30 7.92
CA HIS A 200 3.64 -15.49 7.14
C HIS A 200 3.60 -15.20 5.63
N THR A 201 2.94 -14.13 5.24
CA THR A 201 2.83 -13.67 3.84
C THR A 201 4.20 -13.41 3.24
N VAL A 202 5.02 -12.60 3.90
CA VAL A 202 6.39 -12.28 3.43
C VAL A 202 7.25 -13.52 3.34
N GLY A 203 7.19 -14.40 4.35
CA GLY A 203 7.93 -15.67 4.36
C GLY A 203 7.55 -16.58 3.18
N LEU A 204 6.25 -16.75 2.90
CA LEU A 204 5.78 -17.54 1.76
C LEU A 204 6.23 -16.96 0.43
N LEU A 205 6.10 -15.64 0.26
CA LEU A 205 6.49 -14.96 -0.98
C LEU A 205 8.00 -15.05 -1.21
N LEU A 206 8.80 -14.89 -0.15
CA LEU A 206 10.25 -15.08 -0.22
C LEU A 206 10.62 -16.50 -0.66
N LEU A 207 10.01 -17.53 -0.06
CA LEU A 207 10.24 -18.93 -0.43
C LEU A 207 9.79 -19.21 -1.86
N SER A 208 8.71 -18.58 -2.31
CA SER A 208 8.17 -18.72 -3.67
C SER A 208 9.10 -18.10 -4.70
N HIS A 209 9.48 -16.84 -4.52
CA HIS A 209 10.33 -16.11 -5.48
C HIS A 209 11.75 -16.65 -5.56
N THR A 210 12.28 -17.20 -4.46
CA THR A 210 13.57 -17.90 -4.46
C THR A 210 13.48 -19.36 -4.93
N GLY A 211 12.30 -19.84 -5.27
CA GLY A 211 12.07 -21.22 -5.69
C GLY A 211 12.18 -22.26 -4.58
N ARG A 212 12.51 -21.85 -3.35
CA ARG A 212 12.72 -22.78 -2.22
C ARG A 212 11.45 -23.53 -1.80
N ILE A 213 10.28 -22.94 -2.01
CA ILE A 213 9.00 -23.59 -1.69
C ILE A 213 8.79 -24.91 -2.43
N ARG A 214 9.39 -25.04 -3.64
CA ARG A 214 9.30 -26.27 -4.46
C ARG A 214 9.99 -27.45 -3.82
N MET A 215 11.00 -27.23 -2.96
CA MET A 215 11.67 -28.31 -2.21
C MET A 215 10.68 -29.09 -1.34
N PHE A 216 9.62 -28.40 -0.88
CA PHE A 216 8.56 -28.98 -0.05
C PHE A 216 7.35 -29.45 -0.88
N ARG A 217 7.42 -29.38 -2.22
CA ARG A 217 6.31 -29.69 -3.12
C ARG A 217 5.03 -28.94 -2.76
N GLN A 218 5.18 -27.68 -2.34
CA GLN A 218 4.08 -26.79 -1.91
C GLN A 218 3.99 -25.58 -2.82
N GLU A 219 2.83 -24.93 -2.79
CA GLU A 219 2.55 -23.67 -3.48
C GLU A 219 2.20 -22.58 -2.46
N SER A 220 2.72 -21.38 -2.68
CA SER A 220 2.52 -20.25 -1.74
C SER A 220 1.06 -19.88 -1.56
N GLN A 221 0.26 -19.93 -2.64
CA GLN A 221 -1.17 -19.63 -2.58
C GLN A 221 -1.89 -20.64 -1.67
N ALA A 222 -1.70 -21.92 -1.88
CA ALA A 222 -2.37 -22.96 -1.09
C ALA A 222 -2.02 -22.88 0.41
N LEU A 223 -0.76 -22.57 0.73
CA LEU A 223 -0.31 -22.40 2.11
C LEU A 223 -0.87 -21.11 2.72
N PHE A 224 -0.93 -20.03 1.96
CA PHE A 224 -1.55 -18.78 2.39
C PHE A 224 -3.04 -18.96 2.69
N ASP A 225 -3.79 -19.58 1.77
CA ASP A 225 -5.23 -19.82 1.93
C ASP A 225 -5.51 -20.68 3.18
N ARG A 226 -4.74 -21.75 3.37
CA ARG A 226 -4.84 -22.62 4.54
C ARG A 226 -4.59 -21.86 5.85
N TYR A 227 -3.57 -20.99 5.87
CA TYR A 227 -3.28 -20.18 7.04
C TYR A 227 -4.41 -19.17 7.33
N LEU A 228 -4.91 -18.51 6.28
CA LEU A 228 -5.99 -17.53 6.39
C LEU A 228 -7.30 -18.18 6.84
N ASP A 229 -7.62 -19.39 6.36
CA ASP A 229 -8.77 -20.15 6.83
C ASP A 229 -8.67 -20.49 8.32
N ALA A 230 -7.49 -20.91 8.77
CA ALA A 230 -7.24 -21.20 10.17
C ALA A 230 -7.32 -19.93 11.05
N LEU A 231 -6.80 -18.79 10.54
CA LEU A 231 -6.92 -17.50 11.21
C LEU A 231 -8.39 -17.10 11.39
N ILE A 232 -9.17 -17.15 10.32
CA ILE A 232 -10.60 -16.81 10.35
C ILE A 232 -11.34 -17.71 11.36
N ALA A 233 -11.09 -19.03 11.32
CA ALA A 233 -11.75 -19.97 12.21
C ALA A 233 -11.45 -19.70 13.70
N ARG A 234 -10.18 -19.47 14.08
CA ARG A 234 -9.80 -19.20 15.47
C ARG A 234 -10.31 -17.84 15.96
N SER A 235 -10.29 -16.81 15.10
CA SER A 235 -10.80 -15.48 15.45
C SER A 235 -12.30 -15.50 15.77
N CYS A 236 -13.07 -16.35 15.10
CA CYS A 236 -14.52 -16.51 15.40
C CYS A 236 -14.79 -17.27 16.71
N THR A 237 -13.85 -18.08 17.16
CA THR A 237 -14.01 -18.87 18.40
C THR A 237 -13.65 -18.05 19.65
N GLN A 238 -12.75 -17.09 19.51
CA GLN A 238 -12.28 -16.22 20.59
C GLN A 238 -13.23 -15.04 20.88
N ALA A 239 -14.14 -14.70 19.94
CA ALA A 239 -15.12 -13.64 20.16
C ALA A 239 -15.93 -13.90 21.46
N PRO A 240 -16.01 -12.93 22.40
CA PRO A 240 -16.80 -13.11 23.63
C PRO A 240 -18.25 -13.37 23.22
N ARG A 241 -18.75 -14.57 23.56
CA ARG A 241 -20.16 -14.88 23.37
C ARG A 241 -20.95 -13.93 24.27
N THR A 242 -21.70 -13.01 23.70
CA THR A 242 -22.67 -12.17 24.43
C THR A 242 -23.52 -13.09 25.28
N PRO A 243 -23.63 -12.90 26.63
CA PRO A 243 -24.45 -13.76 27.43
C PRO A 243 -25.89 -13.69 26.91
N ARG A 244 -26.45 -14.86 26.60
CA ARG A 244 -27.85 -15.02 26.18
C ARG A 244 -28.73 -14.42 27.28
N PRO A 245 -29.66 -13.49 26.97
CA PRO A 245 -30.54 -12.94 27.99
C PRO A 245 -31.25 -14.09 28.66
N LEU A 246 -31.12 -14.14 30.02
CA LEU A 246 -31.86 -15.08 30.86
C LEU A 246 -33.33 -14.79 30.65
N THR A 247 -34.04 -15.73 30.04
CA THR A 247 -35.52 -15.71 30.00
C THR A 247 -36.03 -15.71 31.42
N PRO A 248 -36.83 -14.74 31.86
CA PRO A 248 -37.40 -14.80 33.20
C PRO A 248 -38.28 -16.06 33.33
N ALA A 249 -37.98 -16.88 34.32
CA ALA A 249 -38.83 -18.01 34.70
C ALA A 249 -40.19 -17.48 35.10
N GLN A 250 -41.26 -18.00 34.49
CA GLN A 250 -42.63 -17.82 34.89
C GLN A 250 -42.96 -18.64 36.15
#